data_82f7bf936f9dac125e71d5a3fb617092
#
_entry.id   82f7bf936f9dac125e71d5a3fb617092
#
_cell.length_a   1.000
_cell.length_b   1.000
_cell.length_c   1.000
_cell.angle_alpha   90.00
_cell.angle_beta   90.00
_cell.angle_gamma   90.00
#
_symmetry.space_group_name_H-M   'P 1'
#
loop_
_entity.id
_entity.type
_entity.pdbx_description
1 polymer ?
#
loop_
_entity_poly.entity_id
_entity_poly.type
_entity_poly.pdbx_seq_one_letter_code
_entity_poly.pdbx_strand_id
1 'polypeptide(L)'
;MKRITSLLLVVFMLFCILTACGPDAETYDWSNIKLSHVLPEPQSNLMKIFSNDEEGFCLRIHQISPSQYSEYLHWCIEDNGFQIEAETIDDGYFAYNPQGYFLDLHYREEQEELLIALNAPIPMELIDLPDYAVAAGLPVPESQIGHIEWQKETGFCVFIGNTPKDEYLLYKDACIDAGFTQGVYEDGVLYTAANADGYRLAIRYEGFDTFLIQLNKPSANTSVNSTDK
;
A
#
# COMPACT_ATOMS: atom_id res chain seq x y z
N MET A 1 16.71 12.22 -13.56
CA MET A 1 15.55 12.89 -12.95
C MET A 1 14.90 11.93 -11.97
N LYS A 2 14.64 12.42 -10.80
CA LYS A 2 14.57 11.77 -9.49
C LYS A 2 13.31 10.92 -9.28
N ARG A 3 13.51 9.71 -8.84
CA ARG A 3 12.79 8.82 -7.90
C ARG A 3 11.52 9.43 -7.27
N ILE A 4 10.35 9.19 -7.84
CA ILE A 4 9.06 9.70 -7.33
C ILE A 4 7.98 8.61 -7.41
N THR A 5 8.22 7.38 -7.15
CA THR A 5 7.11 6.40 -7.16
C THR A 5 7.25 5.23 -6.19
N SER A 6 8.27 5.15 -5.41
CA SER A 6 8.28 4.20 -4.28
C SER A 6 7.71 4.83 -3.02
N LEU A 7 6.82 5.80 -3.18
CA LEU A 7 6.63 6.83 -2.14
C LEU A 7 5.27 6.81 -1.47
N LEU A 8 4.26 6.11 -1.95
CA LEU A 8 2.94 6.27 -1.31
C LEU A 8 2.77 5.38 -0.09
N LEU A 9 3.21 4.14 -0.09
CA LEU A 9 3.18 3.33 1.14
C LEU A 9 4.36 3.67 2.07
N VAL A 10 5.55 3.85 1.51
CA VAL A 10 6.73 4.33 2.28
C VAL A 10 6.58 5.79 2.72
N VAL A 11 5.84 6.62 1.99
CA VAL A 11 5.58 8.03 2.38
C VAL A 11 4.57 8.12 3.49
N PHE A 12 3.59 7.22 3.59
CA PHE A 12 2.74 7.16 4.77
C PHE A 12 3.55 6.79 6.02
N MET A 13 4.48 5.83 5.92
CA MET A 13 5.41 5.50 7.02
C MET A 13 6.39 6.63 7.34
N LEU A 14 6.95 7.32 6.33
CA LEU A 14 7.91 8.39 6.58
C LEU A 14 7.26 9.65 7.15
N PHE A 15 5.97 9.89 6.88
CA PHE A 15 5.24 11.02 7.46
C PHE A 15 5.02 10.86 8.97
N CYS A 16 4.83 9.64 9.48
CA CYS A 16 4.76 9.40 10.92
C CYS A 16 6.08 9.67 11.66
N ILE A 17 7.22 9.64 10.94
CA ILE A 17 8.55 9.84 11.56
C ILE A 17 8.98 11.32 11.58
N LEU A 18 8.46 12.18 10.70
CA LEU A 18 8.96 13.54 10.50
C LEU A 18 8.14 14.66 11.17
N THR A 19 7.00 14.36 11.79
CA THR A 19 6.24 15.35 12.57
C THR A 19 6.57 15.27 14.06
N ALA A 20 7.83 15.50 14.42
CA ALA A 20 8.30 15.53 15.80
C ALA A 20 7.99 16.87 16.53
N CYS A 21 6.82 17.50 16.28
CA CYS A 21 6.36 18.67 17.00
C CYS A 21 4.83 18.60 17.20
N GLY A 22 4.35 17.55 17.85
CA GLY A 22 2.98 17.45 18.35
C GLY A 22 3.00 17.21 19.86
N PRO A 23 1.87 17.37 20.56
CA PRO A 23 1.80 17.16 22.02
C PRO A 23 2.38 15.81 22.41
N ASP A 24 2.92 15.76 23.62
CA ASP A 24 3.41 14.54 24.25
C ASP A 24 2.31 13.46 24.27
N ALA A 25 2.72 12.21 24.52
CA ALA A 25 1.76 11.10 24.65
C ALA A 25 0.72 11.42 25.74
N GLU A 26 -0.54 11.11 25.46
CA GLU A 26 -1.67 11.31 26.36
C GLU A 26 -2.32 9.96 26.67
N THR A 27 -3.10 9.93 27.76
CA THR A 27 -3.88 8.75 28.11
C THR A 27 -5.16 8.71 27.28
N TYR A 28 -5.35 7.63 26.51
CA TYR A 28 -6.51 7.40 25.66
C TYR A 28 -7.26 6.12 26.08
N ASP A 29 -8.55 6.12 25.82
CA ASP A 29 -9.38 4.93 25.88
C ASP A 29 -9.32 4.22 24.52
N TRP A 30 -8.89 2.96 24.51
CA TRP A 30 -8.76 2.12 23.31
C TRP A 30 -10.07 2.04 22.52
N SER A 31 -11.22 2.04 23.21
CA SER A 31 -12.54 2.00 22.57
C SER A 31 -12.85 3.21 21.69
N ASN A 32 -12.10 4.32 21.82
CA ASN A 32 -12.23 5.52 20.98
C ASN A 32 -11.33 5.45 19.71
N ILE A 33 -10.49 4.44 19.59
CA ILE A 33 -9.70 4.21 18.40
C ILE A 33 -10.58 3.50 17.36
N LYS A 34 -10.64 4.06 16.15
CA LYS A 34 -11.35 3.44 15.03
C LYS A 34 -10.74 2.06 14.73
N LEU A 35 -11.60 1.12 14.35
CA LEU A 35 -11.17 -0.26 14.08
C LEU A 35 -10.48 -0.97 15.26
N SER A 36 -10.51 -0.42 16.48
CA SER A 36 -9.91 -1.04 17.68
C SER A 36 -10.41 -2.47 17.95
N HIS A 37 -11.62 -2.80 17.50
CA HIS A 37 -12.20 -4.15 17.63
C HIS A 37 -11.48 -5.24 16.79
N VAL A 38 -10.61 -4.83 15.85
CA VAL A 38 -9.85 -5.74 14.98
C VAL A 38 -8.58 -6.24 15.67
N LEU A 39 -8.07 -5.50 16.65
CA LEU A 39 -6.84 -5.79 17.38
C LEU A 39 -7.10 -5.97 18.89
N PRO A 40 -6.23 -6.71 19.59
CA PRO A 40 -6.28 -6.74 21.05
C PRO A 40 -5.99 -5.36 21.64
N GLU A 41 -6.54 -5.07 22.81
CA GLU A 41 -6.20 -3.86 23.54
C GLU A 41 -4.77 -3.95 24.06
N PRO A 42 -3.91 -2.95 23.80
CA PRO A 42 -2.56 -2.93 24.34
C PRO A 42 -2.55 -2.77 25.86
N GLN A 43 -1.51 -3.27 26.52
CA GLN A 43 -1.39 -3.20 27.99
C GLN A 43 -1.03 -1.80 28.53
N SER A 44 -0.80 -0.81 27.66
CA SER A 44 -0.61 0.59 28.01
C SER A 44 -1.59 1.46 27.24
N ASN A 45 -2.16 2.44 27.92
CA ASN A 45 -3.06 3.44 27.34
C ASN A 45 -2.38 4.81 27.11
N LEU A 46 -1.07 4.89 27.36
CA LEU A 46 -0.28 6.10 27.09
C LEU A 46 0.15 6.10 25.64
N MET A 47 -0.52 6.89 24.78
CA MET A 47 -0.29 6.83 23.34
C MET A 47 -0.27 8.20 22.68
N LYS A 48 0.35 8.25 21.50
CA LYS A 48 0.28 9.34 20.55
C LYS A 48 -0.41 8.86 19.29
N ILE A 49 -1.50 9.54 18.91
CA ILE A 49 -2.26 9.21 17.70
C ILE A 49 -1.77 10.09 16.56
N PHE A 50 -1.42 9.47 15.41
CA PHE A 50 -1.02 10.15 14.18
C PHE A 50 -2.19 10.21 13.18
N SER A 51 -2.96 9.14 13.06
CA SER A 51 -4.22 9.08 12.29
C SER A 51 -5.22 8.16 12.99
N ASN A 52 -6.53 8.43 12.82
CA ASN A 52 -7.60 7.63 13.41
C ASN A 52 -8.92 7.90 12.65
N ASP A 53 -9.17 7.13 11.59
CA ASP A 53 -10.35 7.26 10.73
C ASP A 53 -10.91 5.88 10.32
N GLU A 54 -11.89 5.86 9.45
CA GLU A 54 -12.55 4.62 9.01
C GLU A 54 -11.68 3.76 8.06
N GLU A 55 -10.64 4.35 7.47
CA GLU A 55 -9.70 3.66 6.58
C GLU A 55 -8.55 3.04 7.35
N GLY A 56 -8.30 3.51 8.59
CA GLY A 56 -7.26 2.96 9.44
C GLY A 56 -6.83 3.87 10.57
N PHE A 57 -5.83 3.41 11.29
CA PHE A 57 -5.17 4.23 12.30
C PHE A 57 -3.66 4.01 12.32
N CYS A 58 -2.94 5.00 12.79
CA CYS A 58 -1.53 4.91 13.13
C CYS A 58 -1.31 5.58 14.48
N LEU A 59 -0.70 4.85 15.40
CA LEU A 59 -0.44 5.34 16.75
C LEU A 59 0.86 4.76 17.32
N ARG A 60 1.42 5.45 18.29
CA ARG A 60 2.56 5.00 19.09
C ARG A 60 2.14 4.83 20.53
N ILE A 61 2.40 3.67 21.08
CA ILE A 61 2.14 3.33 22.48
C ILE A 61 3.46 3.36 23.24
N HIS A 62 3.45 3.98 24.41
CA HIS A 62 4.61 4.09 25.28
C HIS A 62 4.50 3.14 26.47
N GLN A 63 5.63 2.85 27.10
CA GLN A 63 5.72 1.97 28.28
C GLN A 63 5.28 0.53 27.98
N ILE A 64 5.72 0.02 26.84
CA ILE A 64 5.55 -1.38 26.45
C ILE A 64 6.86 -2.11 26.66
N SER A 65 6.90 -3.02 27.63
CA SER A 65 8.08 -3.88 27.85
C SER A 65 8.23 -4.92 26.73
N PRO A 66 9.43 -5.53 26.55
CA PRO A 66 9.63 -6.58 25.57
C PRO A 66 8.67 -7.78 25.72
N SER A 67 8.34 -8.14 26.98
CA SER A 67 7.39 -9.22 27.25
C SER A 67 5.95 -8.86 26.84
N GLN A 68 5.54 -7.62 27.08
CA GLN A 68 4.21 -7.12 26.66
C GLN A 68 4.10 -7.04 25.15
N TYR A 69 5.17 -6.61 24.44
CA TYR A 69 5.21 -6.67 22.99
C TYR A 69 5.08 -8.10 22.46
N SER A 70 5.85 -9.04 23.01
CA SER A 70 5.80 -10.45 22.58
C SER A 70 4.40 -11.05 22.79
N GLU A 71 3.73 -10.72 23.90
CA GLU A 71 2.36 -11.17 24.18
C GLU A 71 1.36 -10.51 23.22
N TYR A 72 1.49 -9.21 22.98
CA TYR A 72 0.64 -8.46 22.04
C TYR A 72 0.75 -9.03 20.61
N LEU A 73 1.97 -9.24 20.14
CA LEU A 73 2.23 -9.85 18.83
C LEU A 73 1.62 -11.26 18.74
N HIS A 74 1.76 -12.07 19.79
CA HIS A 74 1.15 -13.39 19.85
C HIS A 74 -0.37 -13.32 19.69
N TRP A 75 -1.06 -12.42 20.38
CA TRP A 75 -2.50 -12.22 20.24
C TRP A 75 -2.90 -11.74 18.84
N CYS A 76 -2.14 -10.83 18.25
CA CYS A 76 -2.39 -10.41 16.85
C CYS A 76 -2.31 -11.60 15.89
N ILE A 77 -1.34 -12.48 16.07
CA ILE A 77 -1.13 -13.65 15.21
C ILE A 77 -2.19 -14.72 15.46
N GLU A 78 -2.33 -15.20 16.70
CA GLU A 78 -3.10 -16.40 17.01
C GLU A 78 -4.60 -16.12 17.16
N ASP A 79 -4.97 -14.99 17.79
CA ASP A 79 -6.37 -14.70 18.10
C ASP A 79 -7.04 -13.85 17.01
N ASN A 80 -6.27 -12.98 16.34
CA ASN A 80 -6.79 -12.06 15.32
C ASN A 80 -6.40 -12.45 13.88
N GLY A 81 -5.60 -13.52 13.71
CA GLY A 81 -5.31 -14.16 12.44
C GLY A 81 -4.40 -13.37 11.48
N PHE A 82 -3.58 -12.46 12.00
CA PHE A 82 -2.61 -11.73 11.18
C PHE A 82 -1.42 -12.62 10.80
N GLN A 83 -1.62 -13.51 9.79
CA GLN A 83 -0.66 -14.51 9.35
C GLN A 83 -0.51 -14.59 7.83
N ILE A 84 -1.40 -13.92 7.08
CA ILE A 84 -1.38 -13.97 5.62
C ILE A 84 -0.28 -13.04 5.10
N GLU A 85 0.59 -13.58 4.24
CA GLU A 85 1.77 -12.87 3.71
C GLU A 85 2.62 -12.22 4.81
N ALA A 86 2.74 -12.92 5.95
CA ALA A 86 3.45 -12.41 7.11
C ALA A 86 4.95 -12.25 6.84
N GLU A 87 5.48 -11.09 7.15
CA GLU A 87 6.90 -10.77 7.06
C GLU A 87 7.41 -10.19 8.39
N THR A 88 8.64 -10.56 8.75
CA THR A 88 9.35 -9.95 9.87
C THR A 88 10.64 -9.33 9.34
N ILE A 89 10.80 -8.03 9.50
CA ILE A 89 11.96 -7.27 9.03
C ILE A 89 12.45 -6.41 10.19
N ASP A 90 13.70 -6.62 10.60
CA ASP A 90 14.33 -5.90 11.72
C ASP A 90 13.45 -5.92 12.99
N ASP A 91 12.91 -4.76 13.38
CA ASP A 91 12.02 -4.55 14.53
C ASP A 91 10.52 -4.55 14.16
N GLY A 92 10.20 -4.90 12.91
CA GLY A 92 8.83 -4.85 12.36
C GLY A 92 8.21 -6.20 12.09
N TYR A 93 6.88 -6.27 12.20
CA TYR A 93 6.03 -7.38 11.80
C TYR A 93 4.88 -6.86 10.94
N PHE A 94 4.68 -7.48 9.78
CA PHE A 94 3.69 -7.09 8.78
C PHE A 94 2.86 -8.29 8.39
N ALA A 95 1.54 -8.19 8.35
CA ALA A 95 0.68 -9.28 7.90
C ALA A 95 -0.73 -8.79 7.57
N TYR A 96 -1.44 -9.59 6.76
CA TYR A 96 -2.90 -9.48 6.61
C TYR A 96 -3.61 -10.49 7.51
N ASN A 97 -4.83 -10.15 7.92
CA ASN A 97 -5.75 -11.12 8.49
C ASN A 97 -6.73 -11.64 7.41
N PRO A 98 -7.55 -12.69 7.71
CA PRO A 98 -8.48 -13.26 6.73
C PRO A 98 -9.57 -12.29 6.21
N GLN A 99 -9.79 -11.18 6.88
CA GLN A 99 -10.73 -10.12 6.46
C GLN A 99 -10.06 -9.05 5.58
N GLY A 100 -8.74 -9.13 5.35
CA GLY A 100 -7.98 -8.21 4.52
C GLY A 100 -7.48 -6.95 5.25
N TYR A 101 -7.61 -6.87 6.58
CA TYR A 101 -6.94 -5.83 7.34
C TYR A 101 -5.43 -6.02 7.28
N PHE A 102 -4.69 -4.95 7.04
CA PHE A 102 -3.22 -4.97 7.04
C PHE A 102 -2.69 -4.39 8.34
N LEU A 103 -1.91 -5.18 9.06
CA LEU A 103 -1.23 -4.81 10.30
C LEU A 103 0.25 -4.53 10.02
N ASP A 104 0.74 -3.44 10.60
CA ASP A 104 2.15 -3.06 10.61
C ASP A 104 2.53 -2.69 12.05
N LEU A 105 3.43 -3.48 12.64
CA LEU A 105 3.95 -3.30 13.99
C LEU A 105 5.44 -3.01 13.94
N HIS A 106 5.90 -2.00 14.69
CA HIS A 106 7.32 -1.76 14.96
C HIS A 106 7.55 -1.57 16.44
N TYR A 107 8.45 -2.37 17.02
CA TYR A 107 8.80 -2.28 18.42
C TYR A 107 10.22 -1.72 18.61
N ARG A 108 10.32 -0.66 19.41
CA ARG A 108 11.57 0.00 19.78
C ARG A 108 11.90 -0.32 21.24
N GLU A 109 12.69 -1.35 21.45
CA GLU A 109 13.01 -1.86 22.79
C GLU A 109 13.65 -0.80 23.70
N GLU A 110 14.63 -0.04 23.19
CA GLU A 110 15.33 0.99 23.99
C GLU A 110 14.42 2.13 24.48
N GLN A 111 13.32 2.41 23.75
CA GLN A 111 12.34 3.44 24.06
C GLN A 111 11.09 2.88 24.74
N GLU A 112 10.96 1.56 24.85
CA GLU A 112 9.73 0.87 25.26
C GLU A 112 8.50 1.38 24.48
N GLU A 113 8.65 1.53 23.15
CA GLU A 113 7.63 2.07 22.26
C GLU A 113 7.17 1.02 21.24
N LEU A 114 5.86 0.90 21.07
CA LEU A 114 5.22 0.11 20.03
C LEU A 114 4.47 1.05 19.07
N LEU A 115 4.90 1.09 17.80
CA LEU A 115 4.14 1.69 16.72
C LEU A 115 3.17 0.64 16.17
N ILE A 116 1.89 1.01 16.03
CA ILE A 116 0.84 0.19 15.42
C ILE A 116 0.22 1.00 14.29
N ALA A 117 0.24 0.44 13.08
CA ALA A 117 -0.62 0.90 12.00
C ALA A 117 -1.55 -0.24 11.56
N LEU A 118 -2.83 0.07 11.43
CA LEU A 118 -3.85 -0.85 10.92
C LEU A 118 -4.57 -0.16 9.78
N ASN A 119 -4.64 -0.84 8.62
CA ASN A 119 -5.39 -0.37 7.48
C ASN A 119 -6.59 -1.29 7.22
N ALA A 120 -7.74 -0.69 6.92
CA ALA A 120 -8.91 -1.42 6.48
C ALA A 120 -8.71 -2.04 5.08
N PRO A 121 -9.42 -3.13 4.76
CA PRO A 121 -9.40 -3.67 3.42
C PRO A 121 -9.95 -2.65 2.41
N ILE A 122 -9.34 -2.59 1.22
CA ILE A 122 -9.85 -1.76 0.12
C ILE A 122 -11.21 -2.31 -0.31
N PRO A 123 -12.27 -1.46 -0.35
CA PRO A 123 -13.58 -1.89 -0.83
C PRO A 123 -13.50 -2.31 -2.31
N MET A 124 -13.86 -3.54 -2.62
CA MET A 124 -13.79 -4.10 -3.96
C MET A 124 -15.18 -4.26 -4.55
N GLU A 125 -15.35 -3.86 -5.82
CA GLU A 125 -16.60 -4.00 -6.58
C GLU A 125 -16.30 -4.40 -8.03
N LEU A 126 -17.34 -4.67 -8.82
CA LEU A 126 -17.18 -4.90 -10.26
C LEU A 126 -16.81 -3.57 -10.93
N ILE A 127 -15.68 -3.52 -11.62
CA ILE A 127 -15.20 -2.32 -12.33
C ILE A 127 -14.96 -2.60 -13.82
N ASP A 128 -15.10 -1.55 -14.62
CA ASP A 128 -14.67 -1.53 -16.02
C ASP A 128 -13.46 -0.60 -16.17
N LEU A 129 -12.42 -1.08 -16.85
CA LEU A 129 -11.28 -0.21 -17.18
C LEU A 129 -11.71 0.86 -18.20
N PRO A 130 -11.16 2.08 -18.12
CA PRO A 130 -11.48 3.14 -19.08
C PRO A 130 -11.14 2.77 -20.53
N ASP A 131 -11.96 3.21 -21.49
CA ASP A 131 -11.77 2.93 -22.92
C ASP A 131 -10.37 3.23 -23.44
N TYR A 132 -9.72 4.27 -22.91
CA TYR A 132 -8.35 4.62 -23.32
C TYR A 132 -7.28 3.66 -22.80
N ALA A 133 -7.58 2.80 -21.84
CA ALA A 133 -6.69 1.71 -21.45
C ALA A 133 -6.54 0.70 -22.59
N VAL A 134 -7.65 0.37 -23.23
CA VAL A 134 -7.68 -0.48 -24.43
C VAL A 134 -6.95 0.21 -25.61
N ALA A 135 -7.18 1.51 -25.80
CA ALA A 135 -6.49 2.30 -26.84
C ALA A 135 -4.97 2.39 -26.60
N ALA A 136 -4.52 2.32 -25.35
CA ALA A 136 -3.10 2.25 -25.00
C ALA A 136 -2.49 0.86 -25.22
N GLY A 137 -3.29 -0.14 -25.56
CA GLY A 137 -2.86 -1.54 -25.69
C GLY A 137 -2.64 -2.22 -24.32
N LEU A 138 -3.23 -1.69 -23.23
CA LEU A 138 -3.13 -2.32 -21.93
C LEU A 138 -3.92 -3.63 -21.92
N PRO A 139 -3.34 -4.77 -21.51
CA PRO A 139 -4.08 -6.00 -21.35
C PRO A 139 -5.22 -5.85 -20.32
N VAL A 140 -6.32 -6.55 -20.55
CA VAL A 140 -7.42 -6.61 -19.58
C VAL A 140 -7.06 -7.62 -18.52
N PRO A 141 -7.11 -7.25 -17.20
CA PRO A 141 -6.91 -8.19 -16.12
C PRO A 141 -7.95 -9.32 -16.17
N GLU A 142 -7.61 -10.50 -15.69
CA GLU A 142 -8.55 -11.63 -15.62
C GLU A 142 -9.68 -11.33 -14.62
N SER A 143 -9.33 -10.79 -13.44
CA SER A 143 -10.30 -10.30 -12.47
C SER A 143 -10.82 -8.91 -12.87
N GLN A 144 -12.13 -8.73 -12.78
CA GLN A 144 -12.82 -7.44 -12.93
C GLN A 144 -13.32 -6.91 -11.57
N ILE A 145 -12.92 -7.55 -10.47
CA ILE A 145 -13.21 -7.07 -9.13
C ILE A 145 -12.11 -6.10 -8.73
N GLY A 146 -12.47 -4.88 -8.38
CA GLY A 146 -11.47 -3.88 -8.07
C GLY A 146 -12.02 -2.62 -7.41
N HIS A 147 -11.15 -1.63 -7.30
CA HIS A 147 -11.46 -0.31 -6.77
C HIS A 147 -10.82 0.78 -7.63
N ILE A 148 -11.60 1.78 -8.05
CA ILE A 148 -11.07 2.91 -8.80
C ILE A 148 -10.60 3.97 -7.81
N GLU A 149 -9.30 4.06 -7.58
CA GLU A 149 -8.69 5.08 -6.72
C GLU A 149 -8.85 6.48 -7.31
N TRP A 150 -8.58 6.62 -8.58
CA TRP A 150 -8.88 7.83 -9.35
C TRP A 150 -8.91 7.57 -10.86
N GLN A 151 -9.72 8.37 -11.56
CA GLN A 151 -9.82 8.40 -13.00
C GLN A 151 -9.93 9.84 -13.50
N LYS A 152 -9.07 10.24 -14.45
CA LYS A 152 -8.98 11.58 -15.03
C LYS A 152 -8.72 11.48 -16.54
N GLU A 153 -8.83 12.60 -17.26
CA GLU A 153 -8.46 12.65 -18.68
C GLU A 153 -7.00 12.25 -18.95
N THR A 154 -6.12 12.47 -17.97
CA THR A 154 -4.68 12.23 -18.07
C THR A 154 -4.24 10.83 -17.68
N GLY A 155 -5.12 10.01 -17.10
CA GLY A 155 -4.77 8.68 -16.63
C GLY A 155 -5.78 8.11 -15.64
N PHE A 156 -5.46 6.94 -15.08
CA PHE A 156 -6.22 6.31 -13.99
C PHE A 156 -5.30 5.54 -13.05
N CYS A 157 -5.83 5.23 -11.88
CA CYS A 157 -5.26 4.31 -10.91
C CYS A 157 -6.39 3.43 -10.38
N VAL A 158 -6.19 2.12 -10.46
CA VAL A 158 -7.16 1.12 -9.99
C VAL A 158 -6.44 0.03 -9.19
N PHE A 159 -7.11 -0.50 -8.19
CA PHE A 159 -6.73 -1.75 -7.55
C PHE A 159 -7.54 -2.88 -8.17
N ILE A 160 -6.90 -4.00 -8.46
CA ILE A 160 -7.53 -5.22 -8.95
C ILE A 160 -7.38 -6.28 -7.85
N GLY A 161 -8.49 -6.75 -7.34
CA GLY A 161 -8.56 -7.80 -6.33
C GLY A 161 -8.73 -9.19 -6.93
N ASN A 162 -8.77 -10.20 -6.05
CA ASN A 162 -8.88 -11.61 -6.42
C ASN A 162 -7.79 -12.03 -7.44
N THR A 163 -6.60 -11.49 -7.30
CA THR A 163 -5.47 -11.74 -8.20
C THR A 163 -4.26 -12.16 -7.38
N PRO A 164 -4.04 -13.47 -7.19
CA PRO A 164 -2.85 -14.00 -6.54
C PRO A 164 -1.55 -13.51 -7.20
N LYS A 165 -0.45 -13.56 -6.47
CA LYS A 165 0.83 -13.03 -6.91
C LYS A 165 1.34 -13.64 -8.23
N ASP A 166 1.06 -14.92 -8.46
CA ASP A 166 1.42 -15.59 -9.72
C ASP A 166 0.59 -15.09 -10.91
N GLU A 167 -0.69 -14.78 -10.73
CA GLU A 167 -1.52 -14.15 -11.76
C GLU A 167 -1.09 -12.70 -12.03
N TYR A 168 -0.70 -11.94 -10.99
CA TYR A 168 -0.06 -10.63 -11.17
C TYR A 168 1.20 -10.73 -12.03
N LEU A 169 2.05 -11.74 -11.83
CA LEU A 169 3.25 -11.94 -12.65
C LEU A 169 2.91 -12.24 -14.11
N LEU A 170 1.87 -13.05 -14.35
CA LEU A 170 1.37 -13.32 -15.71
C LEU A 170 0.82 -12.03 -16.37
N TYR A 171 0.10 -11.21 -15.61
CA TYR A 171 -0.37 -9.91 -16.08
C TYR A 171 0.78 -8.96 -16.42
N LYS A 172 1.83 -8.92 -15.60
CA LYS A 172 3.06 -8.17 -15.88
C LYS A 172 3.68 -8.60 -17.19
N ASP A 173 3.83 -9.90 -17.43
CA ASP A 173 4.39 -10.44 -18.67
C ASP A 173 3.51 -10.07 -19.86
N ALA A 174 2.18 -10.13 -19.75
CA ALA A 174 1.27 -9.68 -20.78
C ALA A 174 1.44 -8.17 -21.10
N CYS A 175 1.70 -7.32 -20.09
CA CYS A 175 2.01 -5.90 -20.33
C CYS A 175 3.34 -5.70 -21.09
N ILE A 176 4.35 -6.52 -20.79
CA ILE A 176 5.62 -6.51 -21.53
C ILE A 176 5.39 -6.91 -22.98
N ASP A 177 4.65 -7.98 -23.23
CA ASP A 177 4.30 -8.46 -24.58
C ASP A 177 3.44 -7.44 -25.34
N ALA A 178 2.62 -6.67 -24.66
CA ALA A 178 1.84 -5.55 -25.22
C ALA A 178 2.69 -4.30 -25.54
N GLY A 179 4.01 -4.33 -25.29
CA GLY A 179 4.94 -3.27 -25.69
C GLY A 179 5.27 -2.24 -24.62
N PHE A 180 4.90 -2.45 -23.37
CA PHE A 180 5.35 -1.60 -22.25
C PHE A 180 6.78 -1.98 -21.84
N THR A 181 7.77 -1.53 -22.65
CA THR A 181 9.18 -1.97 -22.52
C THR A 181 10.19 -0.82 -22.49
N GLN A 182 9.75 0.44 -22.55
CA GLN A 182 10.64 1.59 -22.58
C GLN A 182 10.84 2.17 -21.15
N GLY A 183 12.10 2.45 -20.80
CA GLY A 183 12.45 3.06 -19.52
C GLY A 183 12.07 2.19 -18.31
N VAL A 184 12.23 0.89 -18.45
CA VAL A 184 11.83 -0.11 -17.44
C VAL A 184 12.55 0.13 -16.10
N TYR A 185 11.76 0.07 -15.03
CA TYR A 185 12.23 -0.13 -13.67
C TYR A 185 11.42 -1.27 -13.03
N GLU A 186 12.11 -2.19 -12.37
CA GLU A 186 11.51 -3.34 -11.69
C GLU A 186 12.21 -3.61 -10.35
N ASP A 187 11.41 -3.91 -9.30
CA ASP A 187 11.91 -4.32 -7.99
C ASP A 187 10.95 -5.34 -7.34
N GLY A 188 11.02 -6.58 -7.72
CA GLY A 188 10.27 -7.68 -7.08
C GLY A 188 8.73 -7.56 -7.05
N VAL A 189 8.17 -6.40 -6.72
CA VAL A 189 6.72 -6.16 -6.62
C VAL A 189 6.22 -5.03 -7.54
N LEU A 190 7.08 -4.12 -7.95
CA LEU A 190 6.77 -2.98 -8.82
C LEU A 190 7.41 -3.15 -10.19
N TYR A 191 6.61 -2.95 -11.22
CA TYR A 191 7.08 -2.81 -12.60
C TYR A 191 6.59 -1.49 -13.18
N THR A 192 7.49 -0.70 -13.76
CA THR A 192 7.14 0.53 -14.49
C THR A 192 7.79 0.55 -15.85
N ALA A 193 7.04 0.98 -16.87
CA ALA A 193 7.53 1.13 -18.23
C ALA A 193 6.66 2.10 -19.03
N ALA A 194 7.14 2.48 -20.23
CA ALA A 194 6.30 3.14 -21.22
C ALA A 194 6.18 2.28 -22.48
N ASN A 195 5.10 2.47 -23.23
CA ASN A 195 4.96 1.92 -24.58
C ASN A 195 5.47 2.91 -25.65
N ALA A 196 5.44 2.49 -26.93
CA ALA A 196 5.90 3.31 -28.05
C ALA A 196 5.10 4.60 -28.26
N ASP A 197 3.83 4.62 -27.85
CA ASP A 197 2.93 5.79 -27.94
C ASP A 197 3.11 6.75 -26.75
N GLY A 198 4.01 6.44 -25.81
CA GLY A 198 4.35 7.28 -24.68
C GLY A 198 3.40 7.14 -23.47
N TYR A 199 2.49 6.17 -23.47
CA TYR A 199 1.73 5.83 -22.27
C TYR A 199 2.68 5.24 -21.23
N ARG A 200 2.53 5.67 -19.96
CA ARG A 200 3.35 5.22 -18.84
C ARG A 200 2.54 4.35 -17.93
N LEU A 201 2.99 3.11 -17.78
CA LEU A 201 2.40 2.10 -16.91
C LEU A 201 3.22 1.98 -15.63
N ALA A 202 2.53 1.83 -14.50
CA ALA A 202 3.06 1.27 -13.27
C ALA A 202 2.09 0.20 -12.78
N ILE A 203 2.59 -0.98 -12.50
CA ILE A 203 1.83 -2.05 -11.85
C ILE A 203 2.60 -2.50 -10.61
N ARG A 204 1.89 -2.76 -9.52
CA ARG A 204 2.51 -3.17 -8.25
C ARG A 204 1.63 -4.18 -7.53
N TYR A 205 2.23 -5.29 -7.10
CA TYR A 205 1.56 -6.21 -6.20
C TYR A 205 1.50 -5.58 -4.80
N GLU A 206 0.29 -5.47 -4.26
CA GLU A 206 0.03 -4.80 -2.98
C GLU A 206 -0.08 -5.79 -1.81
N GLY A 207 -0.19 -7.09 -2.08
CA GLY A 207 -0.51 -8.13 -1.12
C GLY A 207 -2.01 -8.45 -1.08
N PHE A 208 -2.35 -9.51 -0.35
CA PHE A 208 -3.72 -9.98 -0.18
C PHE A 208 -4.49 -10.10 -1.51
N ASP A 209 -3.89 -10.83 -2.47
CA ASP A 209 -4.44 -11.05 -3.81
C ASP A 209 -4.87 -9.76 -4.53
N THR A 210 -4.16 -8.67 -4.29
CA THR A 210 -4.45 -7.35 -4.85
C THR A 210 -3.23 -6.77 -5.54
N PHE A 211 -3.43 -6.16 -6.72
CA PHE A 211 -2.41 -5.36 -7.36
C PHE A 211 -2.96 -4.04 -7.89
N LEU A 212 -2.10 -3.05 -7.98
CA LEU A 212 -2.40 -1.71 -8.50
C LEU A 212 -2.02 -1.63 -9.98
N ILE A 213 -2.88 -0.98 -10.77
CA ILE A 213 -2.57 -0.51 -12.14
C ILE A 213 -2.68 1.00 -12.16
N GLN A 214 -1.62 1.68 -12.54
CA GLN A 214 -1.64 3.10 -12.87
C GLN A 214 -1.20 3.31 -14.31
N LEU A 215 -2.05 3.93 -15.12
CA LEU A 215 -1.74 4.28 -16.50
C LEU A 215 -1.86 5.79 -16.69
N ASN A 216 -0.82 6.41 -17.23
CA ASN A 216 -0.79 7.84 -17.54
C ASN A 216 -0.65 8.03 -19.06
N LYS A 217 -1.44 8.94 -19.62
CA LYS A 217 -1.34 9.33 -21.04
C LYS A 217 -0.03 10.10 -21.31
N PRO A 218 0.46 10.10 -22.56
CA PRO A 218 1.58 10.95 -22.95
C PRO A 218 1.27 12.41 -22.65
N SER A 219 2.27 13.14 -22.12
CA SER A 219 2.13 14.59 -21.94
C SER A 219 2.06 15.27 -23.30
N ALA A 220 1.12 16.19 -23.49
CA ALA A 220 0.91 16.93 -24.75
C ALA A 220 2.13 17.78 -25.23
N ASN A 221 3.21 17.85 -24.41
CA ASN A 221 4.37 18.72 -24.62
C ASN A 221 5.66 17.99 -25.04
N THR A 222 5.59 16.90 -25.80
CA THR A 222 6.82 16.29 -26.34
C THR A 222 6.85 16.33 -27.89
N SER A 223 6.29 17.37 -28.50
CA SER A 223 6.71 17.73 -29.85
C SER A 223 8.04 18.49 -29.74
N VAL A 224 9.15 17.77 -29.58
CA VAL A 224 10.47 18.33 -29.87
C VAL A 224 10.49 18.63 -31.35
N ASN A 225 10.39 19.91 -31.70
CA ASN A 225 10.78 20.44 -33.00
C ASN A 225 12.20 19.96 -33.34
N SER A 226 12.33 18.87 -34.07
CA SER A 226 13.52 18.54 -34.84
C SER A 226 13.37 19.14 -36.24
N THR A 227 13.31 20.44 -36.31
CA THR A 227 13.60 21.21 -37.52
C THR A 227 14.56 22.29 -37.11
N ASP A 228 15.87 22.02 -37.36
CA ASP A 228 16.69 23.01 -38.01
C ASP A 228 18.09 22.48 -38.30
N LYS A 229 18.28 22.38 -39.63
CA LYS A 229 19.47 22.58 -40.46
C LYS A 229 20.72 21.72 -40.21
#